data_eb24abf01a77119cdf9f775e9e4156af
#
_entry.id   eb24abf01a77119cdf9f775e9e4156af
#
_cell.length_a   1.000
_cell.length_b   1.000
_cell.length_c   1.000
_cell.angle_alpha   90.00
_cell.angle_beta   90.00
_cell.angle_gamma   90.00
#
_symmetry.space_group_name_H-M   'P 1'
#
loop_
_entity.id
_entity.type
_entity.pdbx_description
1 polymer ?
#
loop_
_entity_poly.entity_id
_entity_poly.type
_entity_poly.pdbx_seq_one_letter_code
_entity_poly.pdbx_strand_id
1 'polypeptide(L)'
;LGKTVTVEGIVTVASGVWHDQVNYFSIVTPRDSYRFGGGTLVYSPGNATQYKVGDRVVVTGTVVNGAYASDKGTTAIRTASSSDIQVRGSGVALPDAYPIYTDPLYEEVELDPGLRFEGMPVRVLGKVSDVAAEGTVRGFYVDGSRDGDYEDGAGRMQVKWYSYSGIESQVSQGDWVVVEGILMQSDASSPYTSGYYIRPSSSAGIQLITQDTVLRLSEAVRQKKDGTAALAGLSVTVHGVAAGPTGQWHESNTAFAMVSPRQTPGLDPVYPSGGLYVYGEGIAQPVARGDALTVTGVLGNAGYDGNVSLTPSTLTVTASEQP
;
A
#
# COMPACT_ATOMS: atom_id res chain seq x y z
N LEU A 1 5.13 -19.71 18.47
CA LEU A 1 4.81 -18.92 19.66
C LEU A 1 5.67 -19.36 20.84
N GLY A 2 5.98 -18.44 21.78
CA GLY A 2 6.75 -18.72 22.99
C GLY A 2 8.27 -18.90 22.82
N LYS A 3 8.79 -18.85 21.59
CA LYS A 3 10.23 -18.95 21.32
C LYS A 3 10.88 -17.58 21.44
N THR A 4 12.06 -17.51 22.04
CA THR A 4 12.91 -16.33 22.00
C THR A 4 13.64 -16.28 20.67
N VAL A 5 13.60 -15.11 20.03
CA VAL A 5 14.22 -14.83 18.74
C VAL A 5 15.03 -13.54 18.83
N THR A 6 16.01 -13.40 17.94
CA THR A 6 16.68 -12.14 17.68
C THR A 6 16.46 -11.83 16.19
N VAL A 7 15.88 -10.67 15.91
CA VAL A 7 15.59 -10.21 14.55
C VAL A 7 16.17 -8.84 14.32
N GLU A 8 16.47 -8.55 13.07
CA GLU A 8 16.87 -7.22 12.63
C GLU A 8 15.81 -6.67 11.68
N GLY A 9 15.48 -5.38 11.81
CA GLY A 9 14.50 -4.72 10.99
C GLY A 9 14.65 -3.20 10.96
N ILE A 10 13.90 -2.59 10.04
CA ILE A 10 13.76 -1.13 9.93
C ILE A 10 12.42 -0.75 10.52
N VAL A 11 12.39 0.23 11.41
CA VAL A 11 11.16 0.75 12.01
C VAL A 11 10.32 1.44 10.95
N THR A 12 9.10 0.94 10.74
CA THR A 12 8.13 1.48 9.76
C THR A 12 7.06 2.34 10.40
N VAL A 13 6.74 2.09 11.65
CA VAL A 13 5.88 2.94 12.47
C VAL A 13 6.60 3.23 13.77
N ALA A 14 6.75 4.51 14.10
CA ALA A 14 7.45 4.93 15.30
C ALA A 14 6.75 4.48 16.59
N SER A 15 7.51 4.27 17.65
CA SER A 15 6.91 4.09 18.97
C SER A 15 6.19 5.38 19.42
N GLY A 16 5.08 5.21 20.15
CA GLY A 16 4.21 6.32 20.58
C GLY A 16 3.09 6.68 19.60
N VAL A 17 3.13 6.23 18.35
CA VAL A 17 2.06 6.49 17.37
C VAL A 17 0.79 5.71 17.71
N TRP A 18 0.91 4.46 18.05
CA TRP A 18 -0.22 3.58 18.33
C TRP A 18 -0.54 3.42 19.81
N HIS A 19 0.39 3.80 20.67
CA HIS A 19 0.23 3.77 22.12
C HIS A 19 1.20 4.77 22.76
N ASP A 20 0.68 5.59 23.65
CA ASP A 20 1.41 6.71 24.26
C ASP A 20 2.26 6.31 25.49
N GLN A 21 2.04 5.12 26.05
CA GLN A 21 2.67 4.71 27.32
C GLN A 21 3.68 3.57 27.18
N VAL A 22 3.77 2.94 26.00
CA VAL A 22 4.67 1.81 25.77
C VAL A 22 5.29 1.86 24.37
N ASN A 23 6.47 1.28 24.22
CA ASN A 23 7.07 1.10 22.90
C ASN A 23 6.30 0.01 22.15
N TYR A 24 5.38 0.45 21.29
CA TYR A 24 4.63 -0.39 20.37
C TYR A 24 4.81 0.14 18.97
N PHE A 25 5.50 -0.60 18.13
CA PHE A 25 5.92 -0.15 16.80
C PHE A 25 6.06 -1.35 15.85
N SER A 26 6.19 -1.07 14.57
CA SER A 26 6.38 -2.08 13.53
C SER A 26 7.78 -2.01 12.96
N ILE A 27 8.32 -3.18 12.61
CA ILE A 27 9.57 -3.32 11.88
C ILE A 27 9.36 -4.19 10.64
N VAL A 28 10.15 -3.93 9.60
CA VAL A 28 10.17 -4.72 8.38
C VAL A 28 11.60 -5.16 8.11
N THR A 29 11.76 -6.30 7.43
CA THR A 29 13.07 -6.79 7.02
C THR A 29 13.78 -5.76 6.14
N PRO A 30 15.10 -5.50 6.31
CA PRO A 30 15.87 -4.64 5.42
C PRO A 30 15.78 -5.07 3.96
N ARG A 31 15.82 -4.10 3.04
CA ARG A 31 15.55 -4.26 1.60
C ARG A 31 16.40 -5.32 0.87
N ASP A 32 17.59 -5.63 1.39
CA ASP A 32 18.55 -6.56 0.76
C ASP A 32 18.18 -8.04 0.89
N SER A 33 17.18 -8.38 1.70
CA SER A 33 16.73 -9.76 1.97
C SER A 33 15.34 -10.09 1.39
N TYR A 34 14.86 -9.33 0.44
CA TYR A 34 13.49 -9.27 -0.02
C TYR A 34 12.94 -10.44 -0.83
N ARG A 35 13.55 -11.54 -0.90
CA ARG A 35 12.84 -12.65 -1.55
C ARG A 35 11.60 -13.11 -0.75
N PHE A 36 11.56 -12.81 0.57
CA PHE A 36 10.47 -13.16 1.47
C PHE A 36 10.40 -12.17 2.65
N GLY A 37 10.31 -10.86 2.33
CA GLY A 37 10.24 -9.82 3.36
C GLY A 37 9.06 -10.05 4.29
N GLY A 38 9.31 -10.05 5.57
CA GLY A 38 8.30 -10.12 6.63
C GLY A 38 8.29 -8.85 7.43
N GLY A 39 7.12 -8.48 7.94
CA GLY A 39 6.97 -7.48 8.98
C GLY A 39 6.65 -8.13 10.30
N THR A 40 6.85 -7.42 11.39
CA THR A 40 6.37 -7.84 12.71
C THR A 40 6.19 -6.65 13.62
N LEU A 41 5.33 -6.82 14.59
CA LEU A 41 5.15 -5.84 15.65
C LEU A 41 6.18 -6.08 16.76
N VAL A 42 6.60 -5.00 17.39
CA VAL A 42 7.46 -5.05 18.59
C VAL A 42 6.74 -4.37 19.72
N TYR A 43 6.66 -5.07 20.83
CA TYR A 43 6.15 -4.53 22.09
C TYR A 43 7.28 -4.56 23.14
N SER A 44 7.59 -3.40 23.71
CA SER A 44 8.59 -3.27 24.76
C SER A 44 8.07 -2.39 25.89
N PRO A 45 8.19 -2.81 27.14
CA PRO A 45 7.94 -1.91 28.27
C PRO A 45 8.95 -0.75 28.24
N GLY A 46 8.55 0.42 28.73
CA GLY A 46 9.41 1.60 28.83
C GLY A 46 8.86 2.83 28.08
N ASN A 47 9.73 3.78 27.77
CA ASN A 47 9.32 5.07 27.19
C ASN A 47 8.80 4.91 25.76
N ALA A 48 7.59 5.36 25.52
CA ALA A 48 6.85 5.18 24.28
C ALA A 48 7.41 5.93 23.05
N THR A 49 8.37 6.82 23.19
CA THR A 49 8.85 7.69 22.10
C THR A 49 10.28 7.42 21.66
N GLN A 50 10.81 6.23 21.94
CA GLN A 50 12.23 5.93 21.82
C GLN A 50 12.65 5.61 20.38
N TYR A 51 11.81 4.93 19.58
CA TYR A 51 12.17 4.43 18.25
C TYR A 51 11.45 5.22 17.16
N LYS A 52 12.21 5.63 16.12
CA LYS A 52 11.76 6.48 15.03
C LYS A 52 11.68 5.71 13.71
N VAL A 53 10.82 6.15 12.82
CA VAL A 53 10.77 5.65 11.44
C VAL A 53 12.14 5.76 10.78
N GLY A 54 12.59 4.68 10.14
CA GLY A 54 13.92 4.59 9.52
C GLY A 54 15.03 4.18 10.47
N ASP A 55 14.75 3.92 11.76
CA ASP A 55 15.74 3.30 12.64
C ASP A 55 15.94 1.83 12.26
N ARG A 56 17.19 1.42 12.09
CA ARG A 56 17.59 0.02 11.95
C ARG A 56 17.82 -0.53 13.34
N VAL A 57 17.03 -1.53 13.73
CA VAL A 57 17.04 -2.08 15.09
C VAL A 57 17.30 -3.58 15.07
N VAL A 58 17.98 -4.05 16.13
CA VAL A 58 18.08 -5.47 16.47
C VAL A 58 17.26 -5.69 17.74
N VAL A 59 16.28 -6.60 17.66
CA VAL A 59 15.30 -6.86 18.72
C VAL A 59 15.45 -8.30 19.18
N THR A 60 15.64 -8.51 20.47
CA THR A 60 15.60 -9.83 21.11
C THR A 60 14.37 -9.94 22.00
N GLY A 61 13.55 -10.94 21.78
CA GLY A 61 12.32 -11.11 22.55
C GLY A 61 11.59 -12.39 22.27
N THR A 62 10.45 -12.57 22.92
CA THR A 62 9.60 -13.75 22.76
C THR A 62 8.52 -13.52 21.73
N VAL A 63 8.36 -14.44 20.80
CA VAL A 63 7.29 -14.42 19.82
C VAL A 63 5.95 -14.68 20.50
N VAL A 64 5.02 -13.75 20.38
CA VAL A 64 3.68 -13.80 20.99
C VAL A 64 2.60 -13.57 19.93
N ASN A 65 1.39 -13.96 20.25
CA ASN A 65 0.21 -13.69 19.44
C ASN A 65 -0.49 -12.45 19.96
N GLY A 66 -0.27 -11.32 19.31
CA GLY A 66 -0.76 -10.01 19.72
C GLY A 66 -0.05 -9.46 20.96
N ALA A 67 0.23 -8.17 20.99
CA ALA A 67 0.70 -7.48 22.17
C ALA A 67 -0.49 -7.09 23.07
N TYR A 68 -1.64 -6.82 22.45
CA TYR A 68 -2.89 -6.40 23.08
C TYR A 68 -4.07 -7.26 22.64
N ALA A 69 -5.17 -7.16 23.38
CA ALA A 69 -6.41 -7.87 23.03
C ALA A 69 -7.00 -7.46 21.67
N SER A 70 -6.70 -6.25 21.21
CA SER A 70 -7.18 -5.70 19.94
C SER A 70 -6.45 -6.22 18.69
N ASP A 71 -5.31 -6.83 18.88
CA ASP A 71 -4.42 -7.34 17.81
C ASP A 71 -4.05 -8.81 18.03
N LYS A 72 -4.94 -9.54 18.72
CA LYS A 72 -4.88 -11.00 18.76
C LYS A 72 -4.89 -11.53 17.34
N GLY A 73 -4.01 -12.43 17.03
CA GLY A 73 -3.80 -12.91 15.67
C GLY A 73 -2.51 -12.36 15.06
N THR A 74 -2.22 -11.08 15.25
CA THR A 74 -0.97 -10.49 14.73
C THR A 74 0.26 -11.01 15.47
N THR A 75 1.24 -11.51 14.75
CA THR A 75 2.51 -11.94 15.32
C THR A 75 3.31 -10.76 15.84
N ALA A 76 3.76 -10.83 17.08
CA ALA A 76 4.55 -9.78 17.71
C ALA A 76 5.75 -10.35 18.46
N ILE A 77 6.77 -9.52 18.65
CA ILE A 77 7.92 -9.81 19.51
C ILE A 77 7.76 -8.99 20.78
N ARG A 78 7.63 -9.67 21.90
CA ARG A 78 7.60 -9.04 23.23
C ARG A 78 8.99 -9.09 23.85
N THR A 79 9.56 -7.93 24.15
CA THR A 79 10.82 -7.82 24.87
C THR A 79 10.58 -7.74 26.38
N ALA A 80 11.57 -8.11 27.18
CA ALA A 80 11.51 -7.96 28.64
C ALA A 80 11.79 -6.52 29.07
N SER A 81 12.62 -5.81 28.31
CA SER A 81 13.01 -4.42 28.56
C SER A 81 13.39 -3.71 27.28
N SER A 82 13.55 -2.39 27.33
CA SER A 82 14.05 -1.60 26.21
C SER A 82 15.51 -1.88 25.87
N SER A 83 16.31 -2.45 26.80
CA SER A 83 17.69 -2.86 26.54
C SER A 83 17.81 -4.05 25.57
N ASP A 84 16.71 -4.77 25.35
CA ASP A 84 16.63 -5.87 24.38
C ASP A 84 16.49 -5.37 22.94
N ILE A 85 16.42 -4.05 22.75
CA ILE A 85 16.32 -3.40 21.47
C ILE A 85 17.53 -2.48 21.28
N GLN A 86 18.32 -2.75 20.25
CA GLN A 86 19.53 -1.98 19.94
C GLN A 86 19.33 -1.24 18.62
N VAL A 87 19.44 0.09 18.65
CA VAL A 87 19.49 0.90 17.43
C VAL A 87 20.88 0.79 16.79
N ARG A 88 20.94 0.32 15.55
CA ARG A 88 22.17 0.11 14.78
C ARG A 88 22.44 1.19 13.75
N GLY A 89 21.46 2.05 13.49
CA GLY A 89 21.52 3.16 12.55
C GLY A 89 20.17 3.85 12.45
N SER A 90 20.15 5.01 11.84
CA SER A 90 18.92 5.80 11.63
C SER A 90 18.90 6.39 10.22
N GLY A 91 17.72 6.84 9.77
CA GLY A 91 17.55 7.44 8.45
C GLY A 91 17.61 6.43 7.29
N VAL A 92 17.39 5.14 7.57
CA VAL A 92 17.29 4.11 6.52
C VAL A 92 16.00 4.31 5.75
N ALA A 93 16.11 4.31 4.41
CA ALA A 93 14.93 4.41 3.55
C ALA A 93 13.99 3.23 3.79
N LEU A 94 12.71 3.53 3.92
CA LEU A 94 11.69 2.49 4.01
C LEU A 94 11.49 1.81 2.66
N PRO A 95 11.11 0.53 2.67
CA PRO A 95 10.54 -0.09 1.48
C PRO A 95 9.20 0.56 1.13
N ASP A 96 8.86 0.55 -0.15
CA ASP A 96 7.52 0.92 -0.58
C ASP A 96 6.48 -0.02 0.04
N ALA A 97 5.33 0.52 0.41
CA ALA A 97 4.22 -0.28 0.90
C ALA A 97 3.80 -1.31 -0.16
N TYR A 98 3.60 -2.56 0.26
CA TYR A 98 3.25 -3.64 -0.66
C TYR A 98 1.81 -3.49 -1.14
N PRO A 99 1.53 -3.45 -2.45
CA PRO A 99 0.16 -3.35 -2.95
C PRO A 99 -0.57 -4.67 -2.73
N ILE A 100 -1.76 -4.59 -2.13
CA ILE A 100 -2.63 -5.73 -1.90
C ILE A 100 -4.04 -5.47 -2.42
N TYR A 101 -4.78 -6.55 -2.69
CA TYR A 101 -6.23 -6.53 -2.86
C TYR A 101 -6.89 -6.87 -1.53
N THR A 102 -8.17 -6.53 -1.36
CA THR A 102 -8.90 -6.79 -0.11
C THR A 102 -9.69 -8.09 -0.13
N ASP A 103 -9.99 -8.63 -1.32
CA ASP A 103 -10.54 -9.96 -1.50
C ASP A 103 -9.51 -11.03 -1.15
N PRO A 104 -9.93 -12.24 -0.87
CA PRO A 104 -9.41 -12.99 0.25
C PRO A 104 -7.90 -13.12 0.20
N LEU A 105 -7.25 -12.41 1.11
CA LEU A 105 -5.84 -12.62 1.46
C LEU A 105 -5.51 -14.11 1.72
N TYR A 106 -6.54 -14.93 1.86
CA TYR A 106 -6.47 -16.37 2.02
C TYR A 106 -5.84 -17.07 0.82
N GLU A 107 -6.26 -16.73 -0.39
CA GLU A 107 -5.75 -17.41 -1.60
C GLU A 107 -4.30 -17.02 -1.89
N GLU A 108 -3.93 -15.76 -1.60
CA GLU A 108 -2.55 -15.31 -1.75
C GLU A 108 -1.63 -15.83 -0.65
N VAL A 109 -2.16 -16.00 0.56
CA VAL A 109 -1.42 -16.61 1.68
C VAL A 109 -1.27 -18.12 1.50
N GLU A 110 -2.25 -18.80 0.85
CA GLU A 110 -2.15 -20.23 0.54
C GLU A 110 -1.24 -20.51 -0.66
N LEU A 111 -1.19 -19.62 -1.65
CA LEU A 111 -0.34 -19.81 -2.85
C LEU A 111 1.14 -19.62 -2.57
N ASP A 112 1.50 -18.86 -1.55
CA ASP A 112 2.88 -18.74 -1.06
C ASP A 112 2.91 -18.70 0.47
N PRO A 113 3.03 -19.85 1.14
CA PRO A 113 3.09 -19.93 2.60
C PRO A 113 4.27 -19.19 3.22
N GLY A 114 5.18 -18.65 2.41
CA GLY A 114 6.28 -17.78 2.82
C GLY A 114 5.94 -16.29 2.83
N LEU A 115 4.90 -15.86 2.11
CA LEU A 115 4.47 -14.47 2.03
C LEU A 115 3.39 -14.19 3.09
N ARG A 116 3.81 -13.86 4.29
CA ARG A 116 2.91 -13.32 5.31
C ARG A 116 3.01 -11.80 5.28
N PHE A 117 2.00 -11.15 4.75
CA PHE A 117 1.91 -9.68 4.72
C PHE A 117 1.63 -9.06 6.10
N GLU A 118 1.28 -9.88 7.08
CA GLU A 118 1.05 -9.47 8.45
C GLU A 118 2.27 -8.76 9.04
N GLY A 119 2.05 -7.60 9.61
CA GLY A 119 3.12 -6.74 10.13
C GLY A 119 3.84 -5.90 9.08
N MET A 120 3.55 -6.10 7.79
CA MET A 120 4.16 -5.36 6.70
C MET A 120 3.42 -4.06 6.37
N PRO A 121 4.15 -3.03 5.88
CA PRO A 121 3.52 -1.91 5.20
C PRO A 121 2.80 -2.38 3.94
N VAL A 122 1.51 -2.11 3.87
CA VAL A 122 0.66 -2.44 2.72
C VAL A 122 -0.02 -1.20 2.18
N ARG A 123 -0.39 -1.26 0.90
CA ARG A 123 -1.12 -0.23 0.18
C ARG A 123 -2.32 -0.84 -0.52
N VAL A 124 -3.48 -0.25 -0.30
CA VAL A 124 -4.75 -0.63 -0.92
C VAL A 124 -5.33 0.56 -1.65
N LEU A 125 -5.74 0.35 -2.89
CA LEU A 125 -6.67 1.20 -3.60
C LEU A 125 -8.06 0.56 -3.50
N GLY A 126 -9.07 1.32 -3.14
CA GLY A 126 -10.44 0.79 -3.09
C GLY A 126 -11.49 1.87 -2.89
N LYS A 127 -12.75 1.43 -2.87
CA LYS A 127 -13.92 2.26 -2.63
C LYS A 127 -14.36 2.10 -1.18
N VAL A 128 -14.67 3.20 -0.51
CA VAL A 128 -15.20 3.16 0.86
C VAL A 128 -16.63 2.60 0.83
N SER A 129 -16.82 1.43 1.44
CA SER A 129 -18.13 0.77 1.48
C SER A 129 -18.95 1.14 2.72
N ASP A 130 -18.29 1.46 3.83
CA ASP A 130 -18.94 1.84 5.08
C ASP A 130 -17.99 2.67 5.95
N VAL A 131 -18.52 3.57 6.75
CA VAL A 131 -17.77 4.38 7.72
C VAL A 131 -18.21 3.98 9.14
N ALA A 132 -17.27 3.47 9.91
CA ALA A 132 -17.50 2.95 11.24
C ALA A 132 -16.81 3.82 12.31
N ALA A 133 -17.56 4.15 13.37
CA ALA A 133 -17.01 4.79 14.55
C ALA A 133 -17.70 4.21 15.78
N GLU A 134 -16.98 3.38 16.52
CA GLU A 134 -17.48 2.75 17.74
C GLU A 134 -16.59 3.12 18.92
N GLY A 135 -17.10 3.92 19.86
CA GLY A 135 -16.39 4.32 21.05
C GLY A 135 -15.06 5.02 20.74
N THR A 136 -13.95 4.40 21.14
CA THR A 136 -12.59 4.89 20.89
C THR A 136 -12.01 4.43 19.56
N VAL A 137 -12.65 3.49 18.88
CA VAL A 137 -12.22 3.00 17.55
C VAL A 137 -12.85 3.86 16.46
N ARG A 138 -12.02 4.31 15.55
CA ARG A 138 -12.40 5.02 14.33
C ARG A 138 -12.00 4.18 13.13
N GLY A 139 -12.72 4.33 12.03
CA GLY A 139 -12.36 3.61 10.82
C GLY A 139 -13.43 3.61 9.76
N PHE A 140 -13.15 2.84 8.72
CA PHE A 140 -14.05 2.58 7.61
C PHE A 140 -13.71 1.21 6.99
N TYR A 141 -14.57 0.75 6.12
CA TYR A 141 -14.29 -0.41 5.29
C TYR A 141 -13.96 0.03 3.88
N VAL A 142 -12.90 -0.52 3.32
CA VAL A 142 -12.48 -0.31 1.94
C VAL A 142 -12.66 -1.60 1.16
N ASP A 143 -13.30 -1.50 0.03
CA ASP A 143 -13.40 -2.56 -0.97
C ASP A 143 -12.40 -2.27 -2.08
N GLY A 144 -11.37 -3.07 -2.14
CA GLY A 144 -10.30 -3.04 -3.13
C GLY A 144 -10.13 -4.41 -3.77
N SER A 145 -11.25 -5.13 -3.95
CA SER A 145 -11.29 -6.50 -4.45
C SER A 145 -10.73 -6.63 -5.87
N ARG A 146 -10.24 -7.81 -6.17
CA ARG A 146 -9.69 -8.16 -7.49
C ARG A 146 -10.78 -8.48 -8.51
N ASP A 147 -11.96 -8.87 -8.04
CA ASP A 147 -13.09 -9.24 -8.88
C ASP A 147 -13.72 -8.04 -9.61
N GLY A 148 -13.33 -6.81 -9.23
CA GLY A 148 -13.82 -5.57 -9.83
C GLY A 148 -15.23 -5.18 -9.41
N ASP A 149 -15.84 -5.88 -8.45
CA ASP A 149 -17.14 -5.52 -7.88
C ASP A 149 -16.95 -4.78 -6.56
N TYR A 150 -16.75 -3.48 -6.64
CA TYR A 150 -16.47 -2.60 -5.49
C TYR A 150 -17.73 -2.18 -4.71
N GLU A 151 -18.86 -2.82 -4.94
CA GLU A 151 -20.17 -2.44 -4.37
C GLU A 151 -20.87 -3.58 -3.65
N ASP A 152 -20.46 -4.83 -3.87
CA ASP A 152 -21.10 -6.00 -3.27
C ASP A 152 -20.72 -6.22 -1.79
N GLY A 153 -19.70 -5.50 -1.32
CA GLY A 153 -19.18 -5.63 0.05
C GLY A 153 -18.47 -6.95 0.32
N ALA A 154 -18.32 -7.81 -0.69
CA ALA A 154 -17.47 -8.98 -0.61
C ALA A 154 -16.00 -8.52 -0.67
N GLY A 155 -15.13 -9.16 0.09
CA GLY A 155 -13.71 -8.81 0.07
C GLY A 155 -13.35 -7.47 0.73
N ARG A 156 -14.28 -6.82 1.43
CA ARG A 156 -13.97 -5.55 2.13
C ARG A 156 -13.01 -5.76 3.29
N MET A 157 -12.07 -4.84 3.46
CA MET A 157 -11.12 -4.83 4.56
C MET A 157 -11.36 -3.63 5.48
N GLN A 158 -11.26 -3.85 6.78
CA GLN A 158 -11.34 -2.77 7.75
C GLN A 158 -10.07 -1.95 7.77
N VAL A 159 -10.21 -0.63 7.75
CA VAL A 159 -9.15 0.33 8.08
C VAL A 159 -9.53 0.92 9.44
N LYS A 160 -8.68 0.77 10.45
CA LYS A 160 -9.04 1.23 11.80
C LYS A 160 -7.86 1.83 12.57
N TRP A 161 -8.18 2.80 13.41
CA TRP A 161 -7.26 3.42 14.36
C TRP A 161 -7.99 3.83 15.64
N TYR A 162 -7.25 4.27 16.62
CA TYR A 162 -7.82 4.74 17.87
C TYR A 162 -7.90 6.27 17.90
N SER A 163 -8.93 6.83 18.53
CA SER A 163 -9.16 8.27 18.60
C SER A 163 -8.00 9.06 19.20
N TYR A 164 -7.20 8.43 20.07
CA TYR A 164 -6.03 9.04 20.69
C TYR A 164 -4.77 9.05 19.78
N SER A 165 -4.80 8.40 18.64
CA SER A 165 -3.65 8.37 17.71
C SER A 165 -3.44 9.67 16.94
N GLY A 166 -4.38 10.62 17.02
CA GLY A 166 -4.33 11.86 16.25
C GLY A 166 -4.57 11.67 14.74
N ILE A 167 -4.96 10.47 14.31
CA ILE A 167 -5.31 10.20 12.92
C ILE A 167 -6.72 10.71 12.67
N GLU A 168 -6.85 11.55 11.66
CA GLU A 168 -8.15 12.07 11.18
C GLU A 168 -8.37 11.61 9.74
N SER A 169 -9.62 11.35 9.40
CA SER A 169 -10.04 11.00 8.06
C SER A 169 -11.33 11.74 7.73
N GLN A 170 -11.41 12.23 6.50
CA GLN A 170 -12.59 12.91 5.96
C GLN A 170 -13.28 12.07 4.87
N VAL A 171 -13.09 10.78 4.90
CA VAL A 171 -13.69 9.87 3.92
C VAL A 171 -15.19 9.70 4.16
N SER A 172 -15.92 9.55 3.09
CA SER A 172 -17.35 9.24 3.06
C SER A 172 -17.58 7.94 2.31
N GLN A 173 -18.71 7.29 2.56
CA GLN A 173 -19.12 6.13 1.78
C GLN A 173 -19.17 6.47 0.28
N GLY A 174 -18.61 5.63 -0.55
CA GLY A 174 -18.53 5.81 -1.99
C GLY A 174 -17.26 6.51 -2.48
N ASP A 175 -16.46 7.08 -1.59
CA ASP A 175 -15.19 7.69 -1.96
C ASP A 175 -14.17 6.64 -2.42
N TRP A 176 -13.38 6.99 -3.42
CA TRP A 176 -12.20 6.24 -3.77
C TRP A 176 -11.00 6.72 -2.96
N VAL A 177 -10.28 5.77 -2.37
CA VAL A 177 -9.16 6.06 -1.47
C VAL A 177 -7.95 5.17 -1.78
N VAL A 178 -6.79 5.72 -1.48
CA VAL A 178 -5.57 4.95 -1.28
C VAL A 178 -5.29 4.90 0.22
N VAL A 179 -5.10 3.70 0.75
CA VAL A 179 -4.76 3.49 2.16
C VAL A 179 -3.41 2.83 2.27
N GLU A 180 -2.51 3.46 3.02
CA GLU A 180 -1.22 2.89 3.43
C GLU A 180 -1.19 2.70 4.94
N GLY A 181 -0.77 1.53 5.37
CA GLY A 181 -0.65 1.20 6.78
C GLY A 181 -0.03 -0.17 7.00
N ILE A 182 -0.03 -0.62 8.22
CA ILE A 182 0.45 -1.97 8.55
C ILE A 182 -0.73 -2.94 8.51
N LEU A 183 -0.55 -4.05 7.81
CA LEU A 183 -1.52 -5.14 7.82
C LEU A 183 -1.45 -5.85 9.17
N MET A 184 -2.56 -5.89 9.84
CA MET A 184 -2.71 -6.48 11.17
C MET A 184 -3.86 -7.48 11.16
N GLN A 185 -3.95 -8.26 12.21
CA GLN A 185 -5.01 -9.24 12.41
C GLN A 185 -5.64 -9.08 13.78
N SER A 186 -6.94 -9.30 13.88
CA SER A 186 -7.69 -9.25 15.15
C SER A 186 -8.41 -10.57 15.48
N ASP A 187 -8.10 -11.65 14.75
CA ASP A 187 -8.71 -12.96 15.03
C ASP A 187 -8.24 -13.48 16.39
N ALA A 188 -9.19 -13.81 17.25
CA ALA A 188 -8.92 -14.26 18.61
C ALA A 188 -8.71 -15.77 18.71
N SER A 189 -8.99 -16.52 17.65
CA SER A 189 -9.02 -17.99 17.64
C SER A 189 -8.15 -18.58 16.53
N SER A 190 -7.47 -19.68 16.84
CA SER A 190 -6.78 -20.49 15.83
C SER A 190 -7.80 -21.06 14.82
N PRO A 191 -7.48 -21.06 13.53
CA PRO A 191 -6.18 -20.93 12.90
C PRO A 191 -5.69 -19.52 12.57
N TYR A 192 -6.33 -18.47 13.05
CA TYR A 192 -5.95 -17.05 12.83
C TYR A 192 -5.90 -16.71 11.33
N THR A 193 -6.98 -17.00 10.62
CA THR A 193 -7.07 -16.82 9.17
C THR A 193 -8.09 -15.76 8.76
N SER A 194 -8.61 -14.97 9.72
CA SER A 194 -9.61 -13.94 9.49
C SER A 194 -9.30 -12.64 10.24
N GLY A 195 -10.16 -11.63 10.12
CA GLY A 195 -10.05 -10.41 10.89
C GLY A 195 -8.85 -9.53 10.51
N TYR A 196 -8.38 -9.61 9.27
CA TYR A 196 -7.34 -8.71 8.78
C TYR A 196 -7.86 -7.28 8.67
N TYR A 197 -6.99 -6.34 9.00
CA TYR A 197 -7.25 -4.92 8.91
C TYR A 197 -5.98 -4.13 8.66
N ILE A 198 -6.14 -2.93 8.10
CA ILE A 198 -5.03 -2.00 7.92
C ILE A 198 -5.06 -0.99 9.06
N ARG A 199 -3.90 -0.77 9.68
CA ARG A 199 -3.70 0.26 10.69
C ARG A 199 -2.78 1.34 10.15
N PRO A 200 -3.32 2.51 9.79
CA PRO A 200 -2.53 3.64 9.34
C PRO A 200 -1.58 4.13 10.46
N SER A 201 -0.46 4.70 10.06
CA SER A 201 0.50 5.32 10.99
C SER A 201 0.29 6.83 11.14
N SER A 202 -0.46 7.44 10.22
CA SER A 202 -0.78 8.87 10.20
C SER A 202 -1.99 9.13 9.31
N SER A 203 -2.54 10.34 9.38
CA SER A 203 -3.60 10.79 8.46
C SER A 203 -3.16 10.78 6.99
N ALA A 204 -1.86 10.99 6.72
CA ALA A 204 -1.32 10.93 5.36
C ALA A 204 -1.37 9.52 4.74
N GLY A 205 -1.51 8.48 5.57
CA GLY A 205 -1.75 7.11 5.11
C GLY A 205 -3.18 6.86 4.60
N ILE A 206 -4.05 7.86 4.63
CA ILE A 206 -5.43 7.78 4.13
C ILE A 206 -5.63 8.93 3.15
N GLN A 207 -5.65 8.64 1.87
CA GLN A 207 -5.69 9.65 0.81
C GLN A 207 -6.95 9.47 -0.04
N LEU A 208 -7.80 10.49 -0.08
CA LEU A 208 -8.84 10.61 -1.11
C LEU A 208 -8.18 10.73 -2.48
N ILE A 209 -8.74 10.06 -3.47
CA ILE A 209 -8.24 10.17 -4.84
C ILE A 209 -8.66 11.52 -5.41
N THR A 210 -7.65 12.32 -5.71
CA THR A 210 -7.75 13.64 -6.36
C THR A 210 -6.69 13.73 -7.45
N GLN A 211 -6.70 14.81 -8.21
CA GLN A 211 -5.67 15.06 -9.23
C GLN A 211 -4.24 15.07 -8.68
N ASP A 212 -4.07 15.39 -7.38
CA ASP A 212 -2.77 15.42 -6.71
C ASP A 212 -2.36 14.04 -6.18
N THR A 213 -3.27 13.06 -6.21
CA THR A 213 -2.97 11.70 -5.76
C THR A 213 -2.15 10.97 -6.81
N VAL A 214 -0.96 10.54 -6.40
CA VAL A 214 -0.08 9.73 -7.25
C VAL A 214 -0.48 8.27 -7.13
N LEU A 215 -0.95 7.71 -8.24
CA LEU A 215 -1.26 6.28 -8.36
C LEU A 215 -0.12 5.52 -9.01
N ARG A 216 0.05 4.28 -8.61
CA ARG A 216 0.84 3.30 -9.36
C ARG A 216 0.09 2.97 -10.66
N LEU A 217 0.82 2.63 -11.72
CA LEU A 217 0.17 2.23 -12.97
C LEU A 217 -0.77 1.04 -12.79
N SER A 218 -0.39 0.04 -11.99
CA SER A 218 -1.23 -1.10 -11.64
C SER A 218 -2.54 -0.72 -10.93
N GLU A 219 -2.54 0.38 -10.20
CA GLU A 219 -3.74 0.93 -9.55
C GLU A 219 -4.62 1.69 -10.56
N ALA A 220 -3.98 2.49 -11.42
CA ALA A 220 -4.67 3.30 -12.42
C ALA A 220 -5.39 2.45 -13.48
N VAL A 221 -4.87 1.26 -13.80
CA VAL A 221 -5.45 0.36 -14.83
C VAL A 221 -6.47 -0.63 -14.28
N ARG A 222 -6.87 -0.52 -13.02
CA ARG A 222 -7.90 -1.42 -12.46
C ARG A 222 -9.20 -1.32 -13.23
N GLN A 223 -9.82 -2.46 -13.45
CA GLN A 223 -11.09 -2.59 -14.14
C GLN A 223 -12.18 -3.09 -13.20
N LYS A 224 -13.41 -2.72 -13.49
CA LYS A 224 -14.61 -3.33 -12.92
C LYS A 224 -14.84 -4.70 -13.57
N LYS A 225 -15.75 -5.47 -12.98
CA LYS A 225 -16.18 -6.79 -13.48
C LYS A 225 -16.67 -6.77 -14.91
N ASP A 226 -17.22 -5.64 -15.37
CA ASP A 226 -17.70 -5.43 -16.74
C ASP A 226 -16.57 -5.01 -17.72
N GLY A 227 -15.32 -4.94 -17.25
CA GLY A 227 -14.15 -4.53 -18.03
C GLY A 227 -13.97 -3.01 -18.14
N THR A 228 -14.85 -2.21 -17.57
CA THR A 228 -14.69 -0.76 -17.55
C THR A 228 -13.66 -0.30 -16.52
N ALA A 229 -13.03 0.87 -16.75
CA ALA A 229 -12.07 1.43 -15.81
C ALA A 229 -12.73 1.66 -14.45
N ALA A 230 -12.13 1.13 -13.37
CA ALA A 230 -12.68 1.27 -12.02
C ALA A 230 -12.73 2.74 -11.58
N LEU A 231 -11.72 3.52 -11.97
CA LEU A 231 -11.57 4.94 -11.64
C LEU A 231 -12.02 5.87 -12.77
N ALA A 232 -12.91 5.42 -13.67
CA ALA A 232 -13.40 6.24 -14.77
C ALA A 232 -13.97 7.57 -14.29
N GLY A 233 -13.55 8.67 -14.92
CA GLY A 233 -13.96 10.03 -14.59
C GLY A 233 -13.13 10.70 -13.48
N LEU A 234 -12.24 9.97 -12.79
CA LEU A 234 -11.37 10.57 -11.79
C LEU A 234 -10.10 11.16 -12.42
N SER A 235 -9.70 12.33 -11.93
CA SER A 235 -8.43 12.95 -12.26
C SER A 235 -7.35 12.42 -11.32
N VAL A 236 -6.24 11.95 -11.87
CA VAL A 236 -5.14 11.33 -11.11
C VAL A 236 -3.79 11.71 -11.71
N THR A 237 -2.74 11.54 -10.94
CA THR A 237 -1.36 11.64 -11.40
C THR A 237 -0.71 10.25 -11.41
N VAL A 238 0.01 9.92 -12.47
CA VAL A 238 0.76 8.67 -12.60
C VAL A 238 2.21 8.94 -13.00
N HIS A 239 3.12 8.11 -12.52
CA HIS A 239 4.50 8.09 -12.96
C HIS A 239 4.78 6.81 -13.75
N GLY A 240 5.57 6.92 -14.81
CA GLY A 240 5.92 5.75 -15.62
C GLY A 240 6.98 6.06 -16.66
N VAL A 241 7.25 5.07 -17.49
CA VAL A 241 8.19 5.17 -18.62
C VAL A 241 7.41 4.95 -19.91
N ALA A 242 7.68 5.77 -20.92
CA ALA A 242 7.07 5.59 -22.23
C ALA A 242 7.56 4.30 -22.89
N ALA A 243 6.63 3.41 -23.22
CA ALA A 243 6.93 2.16 -23.93
C ALA A 243 7.18 2.37 -25.44
N GLY A 244 6.69 3.48 -25.98
CA GLY A 244 6.86 3.88 -27.36
C GLY A 244 6.66 5.38 -27.54
N PRO A 245 7.09 5.96 -28.66
CA PRO A 245 6.95 7.39 -28.94
C PRO A 245 5.49 7.77 -29.22
N THR A 246 5.18 9.06 -29.04
CA THR A 246 3.92 9.64 -29.52
C THR A 246 3.78 9.46 -31.03
N GLY A 247 2.53 9.21 -31.47
CA GLY A 247 2.21 9.08 -32.91
C GLY A 247 2.54 7.71 -33.53
N GLN A 248 3.12 6.77 -32.79
CA GLN A 248 3.46 5.44 -33.33
C GLN A 248 2.21 4.62 -33.70
N TRP A 249 1.11 4.79 -32.97
CA TRP A 249 -0.09 3.95 -33.14
C TRP A 249 -1.26 4.66 -33.81
N HIS A 250 -1.18 5.99 -33.97
CA HIS A 250 -2.20 6.77 -34.67
C HIS A 250 -1.59 8.04 -35.27
N GLU A 251 -1.71 8.21 -36.61
CA GLU A 251 -1.06 9.31 -37.33
C GLU A 251 -1.54 10.70 -36.93
N SER A 252 -2.80 10.82 -36.49
CA SER A 252 -3.42 12.09 -36.10
C SER A 252 -3.48 12.33 -34.57
N ASN A 253 -3.10 11.36 -33.77
CA ASN A 253 -3.25 11.42 -32.33
C ASN A 253 -1.91 11.23 -31.60
N THR A 254 -1.68 12.09 -30.63
CA THR A 254 -0.57 11.99 -29.70
C THR A 254 -0.90 10.92 -28.65
N ALA A 255 -0.84 9.65 -29.03
CA ALA A 255 -1.07 8.52 -28.15
C ALA A 255 0.22 7.76 -27.92
N PHE A 256 0.41 7.27 -26.70
CA PHE A 256 1.51 6.39 -26.34
C PHE A 256 1.11 5.50 -25.15
N ALA A 257 1.87 4.44 -24.89
CA ALA A 257 1.69 3.62 -23.70
C ALA A 257 2.76 3.96 -22.67
N MET A 258 2.34 4.00 -21.42
CA MET A 258 3.24 4.03 -20.25
C MET A 258 3.31 2.65 -19.62
N VAL A 259 4.48 2.32 -19.11
CA VAL A 259 4.72 1.12 -18.31
C VAL A 259 5.38 1.53 -16.99
N SER A 260 5.26 0.71 -15.97
CA SER A 260 6.00 0.92 -14.73
C SER A 260 7.50 0.92 -15.02
N PRO A 261 8.28 1.82 -14.42
CA PRO A 261 9.72 1.72 -14.49
C PRO A 261 10.12 0.31 -14.08
N ARG A 262 11.12 -0.28 -14.76
CA ARG A 262 11.65 -1.59 -14.35
C ARG A 262 12.06 -1.51 -12.89
N GLN A 263 11.25 -2.06 -12.02
CA GLN A 263 11.67 -2.33 -10.66
C GLN A 263 12.73 -3.44 -10.73
N THR A 264 13.69 -3.40 -9.82
CA THR A 264 14.77 -4.37 -9.72
C THR A 264 14.23 -5.79 -9.90
N PRO A 265 14.82 -6.64 -10.75
CA PRO A 265 14.34 -7.98 -11.00
C PRO A 265 14.16 -8.74 -9.69
N GLY A 266 12.96 -9.22 -9.42
CA GLY A 266 12.61 -9.98 -8.22
C GLY A 266 11.60 -9.31 -7.28
N LEU A 267 11.12 -8.10 -7.56
CA LEU A 267 10.23 -7.35 -6.66
C LEU A 267 8.75 -7.32 -7.07
N ASP A 268 8.38 -7.87 -8.21
CA ASP A 268 6.97 -7.93 -8.59
C ASP A 268 6.61 -9.18 -9.41
N PRO A 269 6.47 -10.34 -8.78
CA PRO A 269 5.92 -11.51 -9.47
C PRO A 269 4.38 -11.52 -9.50
N VAL A 270 3.71 -10.68 -8.72
CA VAL A 270 2.25 -10.80 -8.48
C VAL A 270 1.45 -9.75 -9.23
N TYR A 271 2.04 -8.60 -9.54
CA TYR A 271 1.35 -7.57 -10.30
C TYR A 271 2.00 -7.42 -11.65
N PRO A 272 1.35 -7.88 -12.73
CA PRO A 272 1.82 -7.59 -14.07
C PRO A 272 1.98 -6.07 -14.16
N SER A 273 3.14 -5.63 -14.60
CA SER A 273 3.42 -4.22 -14.90
C SER A 273 2.28 -3.71 -15.79
N GLY A 274 1.31 -3.03 -15.19
CA GLY A 274 0.17 -2.49 -15.92
C GLY A 274 0.67 -1.54 -16.99
N GLY A 275 0.23 -1.72 -18.22
CA GLY A 275 0.38 -0.71 -19.25
C GLY A 275 -0.81 0.24 -19.19
N LEU A 276 -0.55 1.53 -19.17
CA LEU A 276 -1.58 2.57 -19.25
C LEU A 276 -1.49 3.25 -20.62
N TYR A 277 -2.60 3.29 -21.33
CA TYR A 277 -2.71 4.02 -22.58
C TYR A 277 -2.98 5.50 -22.29
N VAL A 278 -2.10 6.37 -22.76
CA VAL A 278 -2.26 7.83 -22.67
C VAL A 278 -2.72 8.33 -24.02
N TYR A 279 -3.89 8.95 -24.06
CA TYR A 279 -4.53 9.39 -25.28
C TYR A 279 -5.17 10.76 -25.08
N GLY A 280 -4.85 11.72 -25.95
CA GLY A 280 -5.49 13.04 -25.90
C GLY A 280 -5.07 13.94 -27.05
N GLU A 281 -6.02 14.75 -27.54
CA GLU A 281 -5.71 15.86 -28.42
C GLU A 281 -4.93 16.92 -27.62
N GLY A 282 -3.77 17.34 -28.09
CA GLY A 282 -3.02 18.44 -27.50
C GLY A 282 -1.89 18.04 -26.54
N ILE A 283 -1.37 16.81 -26.61
CA ILE A 283 -0.05 16.53 -26.03
C ILE A 283 0.98 17.36 -26.82
N ALA A 284 1.25 18.55 -26.32
CA ALA A 284 2.10 19.53 -27.02
C ALA A 284 3.59 19.12 -27.04
N GLN A 285 3.97 18.15 -26.23
CA GLN A 285 5.36 17.72 -26.08
C GLN A 285 5.54 16.32 -26.69
N PRO A 286 6.47 16.14 -27.63
CA PRO A 286 6.79 14.81 -28.13
C PRO A 286 7.39 13.96 -27.00
N VAL A 287 6.95 12.72 -26.93
CA VAL A 287 7.45 11.72 -25.99
C VAL A 287 8.23 10.68 -26.78
N ALA A 288 9.44 10.36 -26.32
CA ALA A 288 10.26 9.31 -26.90
C ALA A 288 10.16 8.02 -26.05
N ARG A 289 10.43 6.88 -26.67
CA ARG A 289 10.54 5.61 -25.95
C ARG A 289 11.64 5.73 -24.88
N GLY A 290 11.34 5.31 -23.66
CA GLY A 290 12.28 5.36 -22.54
C GLY A 290 12.22 6.64 -21.72
N ASP A 291 11.44 7.65 -22.15
CA ASP A 291 11.24 8.86 -21.34
C ASP A 291 10.52 8.53 -20.03
N ALA A 292 11.06 9.00 -18.92
CA ALA A 292 10.36 8.98 -17.63
C ALA A 292 9.37 10.14 -17.58
N LEU A 293 8.14 9.83 -17.22
CA LEU A 293 7.01 10.75 -17.34
C LEU A 293 6.26 10.89 -16.03
N THR A 294 5.77 12.10 -15.80
CA THR A 294 4.67 12.38 -14.88
C THR A 294 3.49 12.87 -15.71
N VAL A 295 2.36 12.19 -15.60
CA VAL A 295 1.14 12.52 -16.34
C VAL A 295 -0.01 12.68 -15.38
N THR A 296 -0.67 13.84 -15.40
CA THR A 296 -1.93 14.08 -14.71
C THR A 296 -3.05 14.12 -15.73
N GLY A 297 -4.18 13.48 -15.46
CA GLY A 297 -5.30 13.45 -16.38
C GLY A 297 -6.48 12.66 -15.85
N VAL A 298 -7.50 12.52 -16.68
CA VAL A 298 -8.74 11.82 -16.36
C VAL A 298 -8.68 10.39 -16.87
N LEU A 299 -8.92 9.43 -15.98
CA LEU A 299 -9.03 8.02 -16.34
C LEU A 299 -10.36 7.72 -17.06
N GLY A 300 -10.32 6.84 -18.01
CA GLY A 300 -11.47 6.40 -18.80
C GLY A 300 -11.19 5.09 -19.53
N ASN A 301 -12.10 4.73 -20.42
CA ASN A 301 -11.92 3.59 -21.32
C ASN A 301 -11.47 4.09 -22.69
N ALA A 302 -10.42 3.50 -23.24
CA ALA A 302 -10.04 3.75 -24.63
C ALA A 302 -11.14 3.22 -25.56
N GLY A 303 -11.60 4.07 -26.47
CA GLY A 303 -12.80 3.81 -27.25
C GLY A 303 -12.73 2.61 -28.22
N TYR A 304 -11.55 2.00 -28.42
CA TYR A 304 -11.37 0.94 -29.43
C TYR A 304 -11.17 -0.46 -28.86
N ASP A 305 -10.55 -0.62 -27.67
CA ASP A 305 -10.14 -1.95 -27.18
C ASP A 305 -10.62 -2.25 -25.76
N GLY A 306 -11.46 -1.41 -25.14
CA GLY A 306 -11.89 -1.61 -23.76
C GLY A 306 -10.78 -1.43 -22.71
N ASN A 307 -9.58 -1.01 -23.13
CA ASN A 307 -8.46 -0.78 -22.23
C ASN A 307 -8.64 0.50 -21.41
N VAL A 308 -8.09 0.53 -20.21
CA VAL A 308 -8.04 1.76 -19.42
C VAL A 308 -7.11 2.77 -20.08
N SER A 309 -7.58 4.01 -20.19
CA SER A 309 -6.83 5.12 -20.78
C SER A 309 -6.79 6.32 -19.84
N LEU A 310 -5.79 7.16 -20.02
CA LEU A 310 -5.64 8.44 -19.35
C LEU A 310 -5.70 9.54 -20.41
N THR A 311 -6.68 10.44 -20.30
CA THR A 311 -6.72 11.67 -21.08
C THR A 311 -5.94 12.75 -20.34
N PRO A 312 -4.75 13.14 -20.81
CA PRO A 312 -3.86 14.00 -20.05
C PRO A 312 -4.34 15.44 -20.03
N SER A 313 -4.25 16.07 -18.87
CA SER A 313 -4.33 17.53 -18.69
C SER A 313 -2.95 18.17 -18.61
N THR A 314 -1.99 17.45 -18.03
CA THR A 314 -0.58 17.83 -18.00
C THR A 314 0.32 16.63 -18.25
N LEU A 315 1.44 16.86 -18.92
CA LEU A 315 2.48 15.88 -19.18
C LEU A 315 3.85 16.54 -18.99
N THR A 316 4.70 15.91 -18.22
CA THR A 316 6.06 16.37 -17.99
C THR A 316 7.04 15.21 -18.21
N VAL A 317 8.03 15.43 -19.07
CA VAL A 317 9.18 14.54 -19.20
C VAL A 317 10.15 14.87 -18.07
N THR A 318 10.35 13.93 -17.14
CA THR A 318 11.20 14.12 -15.96
C THR A 318 12.64 13.66 -16.18
N ALA A 319 12.85 12.71 -17.08
CA ALA A 319 14.16 12.28 -17.57
C ALA A 319 13.99 11.60 -18.92
N SER A 320 15.00 11.73 -19.78
CA SER A 320 15.03 11.10 -21.10
C SER A 320 15.91 9.85 -21.11
N GLU A 321 15.57 8.90 -22.00
CA GLU A 321 16.35 7.69 -22.26
C GLU A 321 16.57 6.79 -21.02
N GLN A 322 15.50 6.45 -20.31
CA GLN A 322 15.55 5.38 -19.30
C GLN A 322 15.55 4.00 -20.01
N PRO A 323 16.46 3.10 -19.66
CA PRO A 323 16.60 1.80 -20.31
C PRO A 323 15.41 0.86 -20.05
#